data_786173aaf012557bff030c17ddeff350
#
_entry.id   786173aaf012557bff030c17ddeff350
#
_cell.length_a   1.000
_cell.length_b   1.000
_cell.length_c   1.000
_cell.angle_alpha   90.00
_cell.angle_beta   90.00
_cell.angle_gamma   90.00
#
_symmetry.space_group_name_H-M   'P 1'
#
loop_
_entity.id
_entity.type
_entity.pdbx_description
1 polymer ?
#
loop_
_entity_poly.entity_id
_entity_poly.type
_entity_poly.pdbx_seq_one_letter_code
_entity_poly.pdbx_strand_id
1 'polypeptide(L)'
;MKPRTPNALLAIAMAGISTLALADDGNGQGNKPCGIPDATVARVQQQLAAVATQNNGGLFSPSRMWSAVVDRQGVLCSVIRLGDAWPGSRAISIAKANTANAFSNDALALSTANLYAPTQPGGSLYGLNNSNPFNPDYLAQGSGIGRVPGGIITFGGGVPLYLDGKVIGGLGLSGDTACADHVIAYRMRRLAGLDKDLKGVATDGTDNIIFANGTPAGFQHPHCGDSDIVP
;
A
#
# COMPACT_ATOMS: atom_id res chain seq x y z
N MET A 1 43.79 2.06 -79.51
CA MET A 1 44.18 1.84 -78.13
C MET A 1 43.27 2.68 -77.25
N LYS A 2 42.35 2.06 -76.50
CA LYS A 2 41.45 2.73 -75.55
C LYS A 2 42.01 2.53 -74.13
N PRO A 3 42.08 3.53 -73.26
CA PRO A 3 42.51 3.36 -71.90
C PRO A 3 41.37 2.78 -71.02
N ARG A 4 41.74 1.83 -70.17
CA ARG A 4 40.87 1.22 -69.18
C ARG A 4 40.79 2.12 -67.92
N THR A 5 39.59 2.43 -67.54
CA THR A 5 39.31 3.09 -66.21
C THR A 5 39.37 2.11 -65.08
N PRO A 6 39.92 2.45 -63.89
CA PRO A 6 39.90 1.60 -62.72
C PRO A 6 38.57 1.69 -61.97
N ASN A 7 38.04 0.54 -61.57
CA ASN A 7 36.88 0.42 -60.70
C ASN A 7 37.25 0.85 -59.28
N ALA A 8 36.55 1.83 -58.76
CA ALA A 8 36.64 2.21 -57.34
C ALA A 8 35.72 1.24 -56.54
N LEU A 9 36.34 0.47 -55.66
CA LEU A 9 35.63 -0.30 -54.64
C LEU A 9 35.16 0.65 -53.52
N LEU A 10 33.85 0.77 -53.36
CA LEU A 10 33.23 1.51 -52.26
C LEU A 10 33.21 0.59 -51.04
N ALA A 11 34.08 0.87 -50.05
CA ALA A 11 34.06 0.19 -48.78
C ALA A 11 32.96 0.80 -47.90
N ILE A 12 31.89 0.03 -47.66
CA ILE A 12 30.85 0.41 -46.71
C ILE A 12 31.37 0.08 -45.27
N ALA A 13 31.71 1.10 -44.53
CA ALA A 13 32.00 0.98 -43.12
C ALA A 13 30.69 0.79 -42.35
N MET A 14 30.44 -0.44 -41.87
CA MET A 14 29.40 -0.68 -40.89
C MET A 14 29.85 -0.10 -39.56
N ALA A 15 29.23 1.00 -39.12
CA ALA A 15 29.33 1.50 -37.77
C ALA A 15 28.56 0.56 -36.87
N GLY A 16 29.27 -0.24 -36.08
CA GLY A 16 28.67 -1.05 -35.01
C GLY A 16 28.08 -0.13 -33.96
N ILE A 17 26.76 -0.17 -33.83
CA ILE A 17 26.07 0.44 -32.68
C ILE A 17 26.34 -0.46 -31.48
N SER A 18 27.30 -0.09 -30.64
CA SER A 18 27.49 -0.68 -29.32
C SER A 18 26.32 -0.26 -28.46
N THR A 19 25.35 -1.14 -28.28
CA THR A 19 24.36 -1.01 -27.20
C THR A 19 25.12 -1.13 -25.90
N LEU A 20 25.31 0.00 -25.22
CA LEU A 20 25.68 0.01 -23.80
C LEU A 20 24.55 -0.72 -23.05
N ALA A 21 24.78 -1.99 -22.70
CA ALA A 21 24.02 -2.63 -21.67
C ALA A 21 24.27 -1.85 -20.38
N LEU A 22 23.26 -1.11 -19.93
CA LEU A 22 23.26 -0.57 -18.58
C LEU A 22 23.37 -1.77 -17.64
N ALA A 23 24.46 -1.83 -16.89
CA ALA A 23 24.60 -2.82 -15.83
C ALA A 23 23.39 -2.66 -14.91
N ASP A 24 22.57 -3.71 -14.81
CA ASP A 24 21.58 -3.87 -13.78
C ASP A 24 22.36 -3.87 -12.46
N ASP A 25 22.25 -2.79 -11.71
CA ASP A 25 22.86 -2.63 -10.39
C ASP A 25 22.14 -3.59 -9.45
N GLY A 26 22.52 -4.84 -9.48
CA GLY A 26 22.31 -6.03 -8.62
C GLY A 26 21.16 -6.07 -7.61
N ASN A 27 20.25 -5.11 -7.59
CA ASN A 27 19.08 -4.98 -6.75
C ASN A 27 17.79 -5.02 -7.59
N GLY A 28 17.70 -5.83 -8.57
CA GLY A 28 16.63 -6.35 -9.44
C GLY A 28 15.28 -5.62 -9.55
N GLN A 29 15.12 -4.41 -9.03
CA GLN A 29 13.87 -3.65 -9.09
C GLN A 29 14.10 -2.25 -9.68
N GLY A 30 14.16 -2.17 -11.01
CA GLY A 30 13.96 -0.90 -11.69
C GLY A 30 12.66 -0.21 -11.24
N ASN A 31 12.52 1.11 -11.39
CA ASN A 31 11.26 1.80 -11.10
C ASN A 31 10.14 1.23 -11.96
N LYS A 32 9.12 0.68 -11.30
CA LYS A 32 7.91 0.16 -11.96
C LYS A 32 6.83 1.24 -11.96
N PRO A 33 6.09 1.40 -13.06
CA PRO A 33 4.90 2.25 -13.04
C PRO A 33 3.86 1.66 -12.07
N CYS A 34 3.11 2.52 -11.41
CA CYS A 34 1.96 2.11 -10.61
C CYS A 34 0.87 1.50 -11.52
N GLY A 35 0.34 0.34 -11.14
CA GLY A 35 -0.75 -0.30 -11.85
C GLY A 35 -2.13 0.34 -11.61
N ILE A 36 -2.23 1.27 -10.63
CA ILE A 36 -3.46 2.05 -10.37
C ILE A 36 -3.35 3.37 -11.12
N PRO A 37 -4.40 3.82 -11.87
CA PRO A 37 -4.39 5.12 -12.53
C PRO A 37 -4.11 6.27 -11.55
N ASP A 38 -3.27 7.23 -11.93
CA ASP A 38 -2.88 8.38 -11.10
C ASP A 38 -4.07 9.14 -10.55
N ALA A 39 -5.13 9.32 -11.35
CA ALA A 39 -6.36 9.98 -10.91
C ALA A 39 -7.07 9.22 -9.78
N THR A 40 -6.99 7.89 -9.75
CA THR A 40 -7.56 7.06 -8.68
C THR A 40 -6.71 7.16 -7.41
N VAL A 41 -5.38 7.12 -7.53
CA VAL A 41 -4.45 7.34 -6.41
C VAL A 41 -4.67 8.74 -5.81
N ALA A 42 -4.72 9.78 -6.65
CA ALA A 42 -4.98 11.15 -6.21
C ALA A 42 -6.33 11.27 -5.51
N ARG A 43 -7.39 10.66 -6.05
CA ARG A 43 -8.74 10.71 -5.48
C ARG A 43 -8.79 10.17 -4.05
N VAL A 44 -8.13 9.06 -3.73
CA VAL A 44 -8.10 8.53 -2.36
C VAL A 44 -7.20 9.36 -1.45
N GLN A 45 -6.05 9.80 -1.91
CA GLN A 45 -5.11 10.59 -1.10
C GLN A 45 -5.66 11.98 -0.74
N GLN A 46 -6.45 12.60 -1.61
CA GLN A 46 -7.10 13.89 -1.35
C GLN A 46 -8.10 13.85 -0.19
N GLN A 47 -8.62 12.68 0.18
CA GLN A 47 -9.54 12.55 1.31
C GLN A 47 -8.85 12.76 2.66
N LEU A 48 -7.53 12.59 2.75
CA LEU A 48 -6.79 12.60 4.01
C LEU A 48 -7.04 13.87 4.83
N ALA A 49 -6.92 15.04 4.23
CA ALA A 49 -7.06 16.31 4.95
C ALA A 49 -8.46 16.48 5.57
N ALA A 50 -9.49 16.12 4.81
CA ALA A 50 -10.89 16.23 5.27
C ALA A 50 -11.23 15.20 6.36
N VAL A 51 -10.75 13.96 6.21
CA VAL A 51 -11.00 12.89 7.19
C VAL A 51 -10.23 13.15 8.49
N ALA A 52 -9.01 13.65 8.41
CA ALA A 52 -8.17 13.93 9.59
C ALA A 52 -8.74 14.98 10.53
N THR A 53 -9.64 15.85 10.06
CA THR A 53 -10.35 16.86 10.90
C THR A 53 -11.59 16.31 11.60
N GLN A 54 -12.03 15.11 11.25
CA GLN A 54 -13.20 14.49 11.88
C GLN A 54 -12.80 13.86 13.23
N ASN A 55 -13.81 13.53 14.05
CA ASN A 55 -13.58 12.68 15.19
C ASN A 55 -13.25 11.25 14.70
N ASN A 56 -12.02 10.80 14.90
CA ASN A 56 -11.52 9.49 14.50
C ASN A 56 -11.17 8.61 15.71
N GLY A 57 -11.42 9.07 16.95
CA GLY A 57 -11.21 8.28 18.16
C GLY A 57 -9.74 8.01 18.48
N GLY A 58 -8.84 8.95 18.21
CA GLY A 58 -7.41 8.77 18.45
C GLY A 58 -6.84 9.75 19.47
N LEU A 59 -5.52 9.83 19.50
CA LEU A 59 -4.74 10.71 20.36
C LEU A 59 -4.73 12.16 19.87
N PHE A 60 -4.91 12.38 18.57
CA PHE A 60 -4.76 13.69 17.93
C PHE A 60 -6.05 14.16 17.26
N SER A 61 -6.36 15.46 17.47
CA SER A 61 -7.42 16.16 16.76
C SER A 61 -6.93 17.58 16.39
N PRO A 62 -6.71 17.88 15.11
CA PRO A 62 -6.78 17.00 13.95
C PRO A 62 -5.71 15.89 13.94
N SER A 63 -6.01 14.78 13.29
CA SER A 63 -5.08 13.65 13.18
C SER A 63 -3.85 14.01 12.35
N ARG A 64 -2.70 13.41 12.70
CA ARG A 64 -1.40 13.59 12.05
C ARG A 64 -0.97 12.27 11.43
N MET A 65 -0.87 12.17 10.11
CA MET A 65 -0.87 10.89 9.44
C MET A 65 0.16 10.79 8.32
N TRP A 66 0.68 9.58 8.13
CA TRP A 66 1.21 9.10 6.86
C TRP A 66 0.13 8.27 6.17
N SER A 67 -0.02 8.47 4.86
CA SER A 67 -0.91 7.70 4.00
C SER A 67 -0.14 7.15 2.82
N ALA A 68 -0.23 5.86 2.58
CA ALA A 68 0.46 5.16 1.50
C ALA A 68 -0.53 4.35 0.65
N VAL A 69 -0.27 4.30 -0.66
CA VAL A 69 -1.02 3.47 -1.62
C VAL A 69 -0.03 2.56 -2.34
N VAL A 70 -0.32 1.27 -2.36
CA VAL A 70 0.36 0.28 -3.20
C VAL A 70 -0.62 -0.30 -4.21
N ASP A 71 -0.12 -0.70 -5.38
CA ASP A 71 -0.91 -1.42 -6.37
C ASP A 71 -0.99 -2.93 -6.07
N ARG A 72 -1.66 -3.68 -6.96
CA ARG A 72 -1.85 -5.13 -6.81
C ARG A 72 -0.54 -5.92 -6.78
N GLN A 73 0.53 -5.40 -7.37
CA GLN A 73 1.87 -6.01 -7.35
C GLN A 73 2.72 -5.58 -6.15
N GLY A 74 2.18 -4.74 -5.26
CA GLY A 74 2.89 -4.18 -4.11
C GLY A 74 3.77 -3.00 -4.45
N VAL A 75 3.70 -2.46 -5.67
CA VAL A 75 4.46 -1.26 -6.07
C VAL A 75 3.92 -0.05 -5.32
N LEU A 76 4.80 0.68 -4.65
CA LEU A 76 4.44 1.92 -3.96
C LEU A 76 4.11 3.02 -4.95
N CYS A 77 2.82 3.37 -5.03
CA CYS A 77 2.29 4.37 -5.94
C CYS A 77 2.38 5.79 -5.36
N SER A 78 2.10 5.92 -4.07
CA SER A 78 2.08 7.22 -3.39
C SER A 78 2.35 7.05 -1.91
N VAL A 79 3.05 8.00 -1.31
CA VAL A 79 3.13 8.18 0.13
C VAL A 79 3.12 9.67 0.44
N ILE A 80 2.16 10.12 1.24
CA ILE A 80 2.01 11.51 1.65
C ILE A 80 1.99 11.64 3.17
N ARG A 81 2.31 12.84 3.65
CA ARG A 81 2.30 13.20 5.07
C ARG A 81 1.32 14.34 5.32
N LEU A 82 0.56 14.25 6.39
CA LEU A 82 -0.28 15.31 6.91
C LEU A 82 0.20 15.71 8.31
N GLY A 83 0.47 17.01 8.48
CA GLY A 83 0.95 17.55 9.74
C GLY A 83 2.29 17.00 10.18
N ASP A 84 2.56 17.07 11.49
CA ASP A 84 3.80 16.55 12.10
C ASP A 84 3.61 15.09 12.55
N ALA A 85 3.32 14.20 11.57
CA ALA A 85 3.22 12.78 11.83
C ALA A 85 4.58 12.16 12.17
N TRP A 86 4.56 11.15 13.05
CA TRP A 86 5.79 10.47 13.49
C TRP A 86 6.60 9.92 12.31
N PRO A 87 7.92 10.14 12.27
CA PRO A 87 8.76 9.66 11.16
C PRO A 87 8.66 8.14 10.92
N GLY A 88 8.60 7.34 12.00
CA GLY A 88 8.47 5.88 11.94
C GLY A 88 7.16 5.39 11.30
N SER A 89 6.11 6.18 11.39
CA SER A 89 4.79 5.83 10.83
C SER A 89 4.77 5.77 9.31
N ARG A 90 5.77 6.36 8.63
CA ARG A 90 5.90 6.25 7.17
C ARG A 90 6.06 4.80 6.71
N ALA A 91 7.02 4.07 7.26
CA ALA A 91 7.25 2.66 6.93
C ALA A 91 6.04 1.79 7.33
N ILE A 92 5.43 2.09 8.48
CA ILE A 92 4.25 1.37 8.97
C ILE A 92 3.06 1.56 8.02
N SER A 93 2.80 2.77 7.53
CA SER A 93 1.70 3.02 6.57
C SER A 93 1.90 2.24 5.26
N ILE A 94 3.14 2.19 4.75
CA ILE A 94 3.48 1.43 3.55
C ILE A 94 3.27 -0.09 3.78
N ALA A 95 3.76 -0.61 4.89
CA ALA A 95 3.60 -2.02 5.23
C ALA A 95 2.12 -2.41 5.45
N LYS A 96 1.31 -1.53 6.06
CA LYS A 96 -0.14 -1.73 6.18
C LYS A 96 -0.83 -1.78 4.82
N ALA A 97 -0.48 -0.87 3.89
CA ALA A 97 -1.01 -0.90 2.52
C ALA A 97 -0.66 -2.21 1.82
N ASN A 98 0.62 -2.64 1.92
CA ASN A 98 1.08 -3.90 1.36
C ASN A 98 0.33 -5.10 1.96
N THR A 99 0.14 -5.14 3.27
CA THR A 99 -0.57 -6.23 3.97
C THR A 99 -2.02 -6.34 3.52
N ALA A 100 -2.76 -5.23 3.51
CA ALA A 100 -4.16 -5.22 3.08
C ALA A 100 -4.31 -5.68 1.63
N ASN A 101 -3.41 -5.24 0.73
CA ASN A 101 -3.35 -5.72 -0.64
C ASN A 101 -3.05 -7.23 -0.72
N ALA A 102 -2.04 -7.71 0.02
CA ALA A 102 -1.54 -9.08 -0.07
C ALA A 102 -2.54 -10.13 0.45
N PHE A 103 -3.35 -9.77 1.45
CA PHE A 103 -4.32 -10.66 2.10
C PHE A 103 -5.78 -10.42 1.67
N SER A 104 -5.98 -9.72 0.56
CA SER A 104 -7.29 -9.53 -0.06
C SER A 104 -7.30 -10.03 -1.50
N ASN A 105 -8.46 -10.48 -1.97
CA ASN A 105 -8.71 -10.87 -3.35
C ASN A 105 -10.14 -10.44 -3.76
N ASP A 106 -10.54 -10.72 -4.99
CA ASP A 106 -11.86 -10.31 -5.50
C ASP A 106 -13.04 -10.92 -4.73
N ALA A 107 -12.82 -12.06 -4.02
CA ALA A 107 -13.86 -12.76 -3.28
C ALA A 107 -13.91 -12.40 -1.79
N LEU A 108 -12.78 -11.92 -1.21
CA LEU A 108 -12.66 -11.62 0.22
C LEU A 108 -11.72 -10.44 0.46
N ALA A 109 -12.23 -9.44 1.15
CA ALA A 109 -11.50 -8.31 1.67
C ALA A 109 -11.11 -8.56 3.14
N LEU A 110 -9.82 -8.37 3.46
CA LEU A 110 -9.32 -8.36 4.83
C LEU A 110 -8.52 -7.07 5.06
N SER A 111 -9.00 -6.28 6.01
CA SER A 111 -8.18 -5.17 6.53
C SER A 111 -7.08 -5.70 7.44
N THR A 112 -6.07 -4.88 7.71
CA THR A 112 -5.02 -5.24 8.67
C THR A 112 -5.56 -5.39 10.09
N ALA A 113 -6.70 -4.76 10.42
CA ALA A 113 -7.39 -4.98 11.69
C ALA A 113 -7.95 -6.40 11.82
N ASN A 114 -8.48 -6.97 10.72
CA ASN A 114 -8.99 -8.35 10.72
C ASN A 114 -7.88 -9.39 10.87
N LEU A 115 -6.64 -9.04 10.55
CA LEU A 115 -5.49 -9.93 10.70
C LEU A 115 -4.86 -9.90 12.10
N TYR A 116 -5.35 -9.06 13.02
CA TYR A 116 -4.75 -8.98 14.36
C TYR A 116 -4.86 -10.30 15.11
N ALA A 117 -6.07 -10.77 15.40
CA ALA A 117 -6.27 -11.99 16.21
C ALA A 117 -5.56 -13.23 15.64
N PRO A 118 -5.65 -13.56 14.34
CA PRO A 118 -5.01 -14.77 13.83
C PRO A 118 -3.48 -14.73 13.89
N THR A 119 -2.86 -13.57 14.02
CA THR A 119 -1.38 -13.43 14.10
C THR A 119 -0.84 -13.39 15.52
N GLN A 120 -1.69 -13.39 16.54
CA GLN A 120 -1.27 -13.42 17.95
C GLN A 120 -0.78 -14.82 18.37
N PRO A 121 -0.07 -14.96 19.50
CA PRO A 121 0.29 -16.26 20.06
C PRO A 121 -0.93 -17.19 20.16
N GLY A 122 -0.82 -18.39 19.61
CA GLY A 122 -1.92 -19.36 19.52
C GLY A 122 -2.85 -19.17 18.31
N GLY A 123 -2.71 -18.10 17.53
CA GLY A 123 -3.43 -17.90 16.28
C GLY A 123 -2.85 -18.73 15.12
N SER A 124 -3.69 -18.99 14.11
CA SER A 124 -3.32 -19.84 12.94
C SER A 124 -2.25 -19.20 12.03
N LEU A 125 -2.06 -17.89 12.11
CA LEU A 125 -1.07 -17.13 11.34
C LEU A 125 0.03 -16.55 12.25
N TYR A 126 0.25 -17.12 13.41
CA TYR A 126 1.32 -16.66 14.31
C TYR A 126 2.68 -16.66 13.61
N GLY A 127 3.41 -15.53 13.71
CA GLY A 127 4.69 -15.34 13.04
C GLY A 127 4.60 -14.72 11.65
N LEU A 128 3.40 -14.50 11.10
CA LEU A 128 3.20 -13.88 9.79
C LEU A 128 3.93 -12.53 9.65
N ASN A 129 3.94 -11.71 10.70
CA ASN A 129 4.60 -10.39 10.70
C ASN A 129 6.11 -10.46 10.40
N ASN A 130 6.74 -11.61 10.58
CA ASN A 130 8.17 -11.83 10.32
C ASN A 130 8.44 -12.42 8.93
N SER A 131 7.40 -12.78 8.17
CA SER A 131 7.53 -13.52 6.91
C SER A 131 7.91 -12.65 5.70
N ASN A 132 7.67 -11.34 5.79
CA ASN A 132 7.95 -10.38 4.74
C ASN A 132 8.47 -9.07 5.36
N PRO A 133 9.79 -8.96 5.60
CA PRO A 133 10.38 -7.77 6.18
C PRO A 133 10.26 -6.58 5.23
N PHE A 134 10.11 -5.38 5.81
CA PHE A 134 10.18 -4.13 5.06
C PHE A 134 11.60 -3.89 4.57
N ASN A 135 11.76 -3.49 3.30
CA ASN A 135 13.08 -3.17 2.76
C ASN A 135 13.60 -1.83 3.35
N PRO A 136 14.72 -1.85 4.12
CA PRO A 136 15.24 -0.67 4.78
C PRO A 136 15.70 0.45 3.84
N ASP A 137 16.02 0.15 2.58
CA ASP A 137 16.42 1.15 1.57
C ASP A 137 15.31 2.16 1.28
N TYR A 138 14.07 1.82 1.63
CA TYR A 138 12.89 2.66 1.37
C TYR A 138 12.33 3.34 2.61
N LEU A 139 13.08 3.39 3.71
CA LEU A 139 12.68 4.07 4.95
C LEU A 139 12.69 5.59 4.82
N ALA A 140 13.64 6.15 4.06
CA ALA A 140 13.80 7.60 3.95
C ALA A 140 12.61 8.27 3.26
N GLN A 141 12.24 9.46 3.73
CA GLN A 141 11.25 10.28 3.07
C GLN A 141 11.69 10.59 1.63
N GLY A 142 10.76 10.48 0.68
CA GLY A 142 11.04 10.66 -0.75
C GLY A 142 11.55 9.41 -1.48
N SER A 143 11.84 8.31 -0.75
CA SER A 143 12.27 7.05 -1.36
C SER A 143 11.10 6.07 -1.57
N GLY A 144 11.31 5.06 -2.40
CA GLY A 144 10.45 3.88 -2.54
C GLY A 144 9.31 3.97 -3.56
N ILE A 145 8.99 5.14 -4.10
CA ILE A 145 8.00 5.25 -5.19
C ILE A 145 8.48 4.45 -6.41
N GLY A 146 7.59 3.64 -6.99
CA GLY A 146 7.92 2.74 -8.09
C GLY A 146 8.67 1.45 -7.66
N ARG A 147 8.84 1.23 -6.37
CA ARG A 147 9.49 0.05 -5.77
C ARG A 147 8.49 -0.82 -5.03
N VAL A 148 8.90 -2.03 -4.64
CA VAL A 148 8.11 -2.96 -3.82
C VAL A 148 8.75 -3.04 -2.43
N PRO A 149 8.35 -2.17 -1.48
CA PRO A 149 8.99 -2.11 -0.16
C PRO A 149 8.70 -3.34 0.72
N GLY A 150 7.60 -4.03 0.48
CA GLY A 150 7.16 -5.14 1.32
C GLY A 150 6.66 -4.71 2.70
N GLY A 151 6.90 -5.55 3.70
CA GLY A 151 6.47 -5.38 5.07
C GLY A 151 5.07 -5.94 5.34
N ILE A 152 4.88 -6.53 6.52
CA ILE A 152 3.58 -7.01 7.01
C ILE A 152 3.31 -6.42 8.38
N ILE A 153 2.17 -5.75 8.51
CA ILE A 153 1.65 -5.19 9.75
C ILE A 153 0.19 -5.63 9.91
N THR A 154 -0.13 -6.25 11.05
CA THR A 154 -1.44 -6.87 11.31
C THR A 154 -2.20 -6.20 12.46
N PHE A 155 -2.21 -4.88 12.47
CA PHE A 155 -3.11 -4.06 13.31
C PHE A 155 -3.72 -2.93 12.47
N GLY A 156 -4.79 -2.33 12.95
CA GLY A 156 -5.65 -1.42 12.20
C GLY A 156 -4.91 -0.32 11.43
N GLY A 157 -5.46 0.08 10.28
CA GLY A 157 -4.98 1.15 9.43
C GLY A 157 -4.66 0.78 7.99
N GLY A 158 -4.72 -0.50 7.61
CA GLY A 158 -4.61 -0.94 6.22
C GLY A 158 -5.95 -1.47 5.71
N VAL A 159 -6.36 -1.01 4.53
CA VAL A 159 -7.58 -1.48 3.86
C VAL A 159 -7.31 -1.75 2.37
N PRO A 160 -7.85 -2.83 1.79
CA PRO A 160 -7.75 -3.07 0.35
C PRO A 160 -8.58 -2.05 -0.43
N LEU A 161 -8.13 -1.73 -1.63
CA LEU A 161 -8.83 -0.85 -2.55
C LEU A 161 -9.53 -1.67 -3.63
N TYR A 162 -10.83 -1.43 -3.82
CA TYR A 162 -11.65 -2.11 -4.83
C TYR A 162 -12.16 -1.12 -5.87
N LEU A 163 -12.14 -1.54 -7.12
CA LEU A 163 -12.76 -0.85 -8.25
C LEU A 163 -13.51 -1.89 -9.08
N ASP A 164 -14.80 -1.67 -9.30
CA ASP A 164 -15.69 -2.55 -10.06
C ASP A 164 -15.61 -4.04 -9.59
N GLY A 165 -15.62 -4.25 -8.27
CA GLY A 165 -15.56 -5.57 -7.63
C GLY A 165 -14.19 -6.27 -7.71
N LYS A 166 -13.14 -5.58 -8.19
CA LYS A 166 -11.78 -6.09 -8.28
C LYS A 166 -10.86 -5.40 -7.29
N VAL A 167 -10.04 -6.16 -6.57
CA VAL A 167 -8.99 -5.57 -5.76
C VAL A 167 -7.88 -5.02 -6.65
N ILE A 168 -7.59 -3.72 -6.51
CA ILE A 168 -6.60 -3.01 -7.32
C ILE A 168 -5.32 -2.68 -6.54
N GLY A 169 -5.35 -2.81 -5.21
CA GLY A 169 -4.21 -2.49 -4.36
C GLY A 169 -4.61 -2.33 -2.90
N GLY A 170 -3.82 -1.58 -2.14
CA GLY A 170 -4.06 -1.30 -0.73
C GLY A 170 -3.76 0.15 -0.35
N LEU A 171 -4.48 0.63 0.66
CA LEU A 171 -4.29 1.92 1.34
C LEU A 171 -3.85 1.64 2.77
N GLY A 172 -2.80 2.31 3.24
CA GLY A 172 -2.32 2.20 4.62
C GLY A 172 -2.15 3.55 5.29
N LEU A 173 -2.68 3.68 6.49
CA LEU A 173 -2.60 4.86 7.35
C LEU A 173 -1.82 4.54 8.62
N SER A 174 -1.00 5.49 9.06
CA SER A 174 -0.30 5.39 10.33
C SER A 174 0.07 6.77 10.87
N GLY A 175 -0.14 6.99 12.15
CA GLY A 175 0.19 8.26 12.82
C GLY A 175 -0.55 8.46 14.12
N ASP A 176 -1.44 7.53 14.48
CA ASP A 176 -2.24 7.57 15.71
C ASP A 176 -2.35 6.15 16.30
N THR A 177 -3.36 5.89 17.14
CA THR A 177 -3.69 4.53 17.57
C THR A 177 -4.07 3.67 16.36
N ALA A 178 -3.88 2.36 16.46
CA ALA A 178 -4.26 1.45 15.37
C ALA A 178 -5.76 1.55 15.01
N CYS A 179 -6.60 1.83 16.01
CA CYS A 179 -8.04 2.00 15.82
C CYS A 179 -8.35 3.27 15.04
N ALA A 180 -7.75 4.41 15.40
CA ALA A 180 -7.91 5.67 14.66
C ALA A 180 -7.32 5.59 13.26
N ASP A 181 -6.15 4.98 13.09
CA ASP A 181 -5.55 4.71 11.79
C ASP A 181 -6.53 3.94 10.88
N HIS A 182 -7.23 2.93 11.44
CA HIS A 182 -8.23 2.16 10.70
C HIS A 182 -9.45 3.01 10.32
N VAL A 183 -10.00 3.79 11.25
CA VAL A 183 -11.12 4.68 10.99
C VAL A 183 -10.83 5.63 9.82
N ILE A 184 -9.64 6.23 9.83
CA ILE A 184 -9.21 7.16 8.78
C ILE A 184 -9.07 6.43 7.43
N ALA A 185 -8.40 5.27 7.40
CA ALA A 185 -8.23 4.47 6.19
C ALA A 185 -9.58 4.07 5.58
N TYR A 186 -10.48 3.56 6.42
CA TYR A 186 -11.81 3.11 6.01
C TYR A 186 -12.64 4.26 5.42
N ARG A 187 -12.67 5.41 6.10
CA ARG A 187 -13.39 6.61 5.63
C ARG A 187 -12.81 7.16 4.32
N MET A 188 -11.48 7.24 4.20
CA MET A 188 -10.82 7.69 2.96
C MET A 188 -11.18 6.81 1.77
N ARG A 189 -11.08 5.48 1.93
CA ARG A 189 -11.46 4.52 0.90
C ARG A 189 -12.92 4.69 0.48
N ARG A 190 -13.83 4.78 1.45
CA ARG A 190 -15.27 4.94 1.22
C ARG A 190 -15.61 6.24 0.50
N LEU A 191 -15.03 7.37 0.93
CA LEU A 191 -15.22 8.66 0.26
C LEU A 191 -14.65 8.70 -1.16
N ALA A 192 -13.61 7.91 -1.42
CA ALA A 192 -13.06 7.73 -2.76
C ALA A 192 -13.87 6.76 -3.63
N GLY A 193 -14.90 6.08 -3.09
CA GLY A 193 -15.69 5.07 -3.81
C GLY A 193 -14.89 3.84 -4.22
N LEU A 194 -13.91 3.44 -3.38
CA LEU A 194 -13.02 2.31 -3.62
C LEU A 194 -13.30 1.12 -2.69
N ASP A 195 -14.56 0.96 -2.27
CA ASP A 195 -15.06 -0.13 -1.42
C ASP A 195 -16.27 -0.84 -2.03
N LYS A 196 -16.57 -0.59 -3.31
CA LYS A 196 -17.76 -1.09 -3.97
C LYS A 196 -17.65 -2.60 -4.20
N ASP A 197 -18.73 -3.33 -3.86
CA ASP A 197 -18.88 -4.77 -4.07
C ASP A 197 -17.83 -5.64 -3.34
N LEU A 198 -17.08 -5.09 -2.38
CA LEU A 198 -16.22 -5.88 -1.52
C LEU A 198 -17.06 -6.78 -0.59
N LYS A 199 -16.47 -7.91 -0.19
CA LYS A 199 -17.02 -8.82 0.82
C LYS A 199 -15.95 -9.05 1.88
N GLY A 200 -16.27 -8.75 3.12
CA GLY A 200 -15.37 -8.91 4.26
C GLY A 200 -15.94 -9.79 5.35
N VAL A 201 -15.24 -9.86 6.48
CA VAL A 201 -15.53 -10.77 7.61
C VAL A 201 -16.32 -10.11 8.73
N ALA A 202 -16.58 -8.81 8.67
CA ALA A 202 -17.41 -8.13 9.64
C ALA A 202 -18.89 -8.49 9.46
N THR A 203 -19.69 -8.29 10.50
CA THR A 203 -21.12 -8.67 10.52
C THR A 203 -21.96 -7.89 9.49
N ASP A 204 -21.49 -6.72 9.07
CA ASP A 204 -22.09 -5.91 8.00
C ASP A 204 -21.63 -6.33 6.60
N GLY A 205 -20.82 -7.40 6.50
CA GLY A 205 -20.28 -7.90 5.25
C GLY A 205 -19.06 -7.15 4.73
N THR A 206 -18.50 -6.22 5.52
CA THR A 206 -17.31 -5.45 5.15
C THR A 206 -16.03 -5.99 5.82
N ASP A 207 -14.90 -5.36 5.53
CA ASP A 207 -13.60 -5.60 6.21
C ASP A 207 -13.36 -4.62 7.37
N ASN A 208 -14.42 -4.03 7.92
CA ASN A 208 -14.32 -3.09 9.03
C ASN A 208 -13.66 -3.71 10.26
N ILE A 209 -13.18 -2.86 11.16
CA ILE A 209 -12.64 -3.30 12.44
C ILE A 209 -13.71 -4.00 13.26
N ILE A 210 -13.36 -5.14 13.87
CA ILE A 210 -14.21 -5.92 14.77
C ILE A 210 -13.51 -5.92 16.11
N PHE A 211 -14.07 -5.26 17.12
CA PHE A 211 -13.46 -5.25 18.44
C PHE A 211 -13.58 -6.60 19.16
N ALA A 212 -12.70 -6.83 20.14
CA ALA A 212 -12.47 -8.13 20.79
C ALA A 212 -13.73 -8.86 21.27
N ASN A 213 -14.81 -8.15 21.59
CA ASN A 213 -16.09 -8.72 21.99
C ASN A 213 -17.06 -8.94 20.82
N GLY A 214 -16.61 -8.66 19.60
CA GLY A 214 -17.41 -8.79 18.39
C GLY A 214 -17.36 -10.19 17.78
N THR A 215 -18.21 -10.41 16.80
CA THR A 215 -18.26 -11.60 15.93
C THR A 215 -18.01 -11.14 14.49
N PRO A 216 -17.46 -12.00 13.61
CA PRO A 216 -17.07 -13.41 13.84
C PRO A 216 -15.77 -13.53 14.64
N ALA A 217 -15.69 -14.61 15.41
CA ALA A 217 -14.50 -14.95 16.17
C ALA A 217 -13.29 -15.22 15.24
N GLY A 218 -12.10 -14.86 15.69
CA GLY A 218 -10.85 -15.08 14.96
C GLY A 218 -10.40 -13.93 14.07
N PHE A 219 -11.18 -12.83 13.98
CA PHE A 219 -10.85 -11.63 13.21
C PHE A 219 -10.89 -10.35 14.04
N GLN A 220 -10.89 -10.48 15.37
CA GLN A 220 -11.02 -9.34 16.28
C GLN A 220 -9.72 -8.56 16.41
N HIS A 221 -9.89 -7.28 16.68
CA HIS A 221 -8.85 -6.34 17.08
C HIS A 221 -9.12 -5.87 18.51
N PRO A 222 -8.13 -5.68 19.36
CA PRO A 222 -8.34 -5.12 20.70
C PRO A 222 -8.80 -3.66 20.60
N HIS A 223 -9.46 -3.18 21.63
CA HIS A 223 -9.66 -1.76 21.82
C HIS A 223 -8.32 -1.04 22.02
N CYS A 224 -8.21 0.18 21.48
CA CYS A 224 -7.03 1.04 21.63
C CYS A 224 -7.20 2.05 22.78
N GLY A 225 -8.44 2.32 23.18
CA GLY A 225 -8.81 3.24 24.23
C GLY A 225 -10.33 3.43 24.33
N ASP A 226 -10.74 4.31 25.24
CA ASP A 226 -12.17 4.57 25.52
C ASP A 226 -12.87 5.39 24.42
N SER A 227 -12.09 6.01 23.52
CA SER A 227 -12.59 6.85 22.43
C SER A 227 -12.71 6.12 21.09
N ASP A 228 -12.54 4.80 21.07
CA ASP A 228 -12.60 4.01 19.84
C ASP A 228 -13.94 4.16 19.12
N ILE A 229 -13.84 4.26 17.79
CA ILE A 229 -14.98 4.43 16.89
C ILE A 229 -15.00 3.29 15.88
N VAL A 230 -16.21 2.81 15.56
CA VAL A 230 -16.48 1.99 14.37
C VAL A 230 -16.94 2.95 13.26
N PRO A 231 -16.22 3.08 12.13
CA PRO A 231 -16.52 4.04 11.08
C PRO A 231 -17.76 3.69 10.26
#